data_58fd30c434651169f56aae371fdd62cd
#
_entry.id   58fd30c434651169f56aae371fdd62cd
#
_cell.length_a   1.000
_cell.length_b   1.000
_cell.length_c   1.000
_cell.angle_alpha   90.00
_cell.angle_beta   90.00
_cell.angle_gamma   90.00
#
_symmetry.space_group_name_H-M   'P 1'
#
loop_
_entity.id
_entity.type
_entity.pdbx_description
1 polymer ?
#
loop_
_entity_poly.entity_id
_entity_poly.type
_entity_poly.pdbx_seq_one_letter_code
_entity_poly.pdbx_strand_id
1 'polypeptide(L)'
;MRKYIDKTVLEASIERIEFIFDNFNDVMVSVSSGKDSTVIYNLCLNEAIKRNRKIKVFFLDQEAEYQSTIDLMRKMMIHPNVIPLWYQVPIYMTNTASSIDTMLYAWGEGENWIRPKEDIS
;
A
#
# COMPACT_ATOMS: atom_id res chain seq x y z
N MET A 1 -10.79 -14.61 23.19
CA MET A 1 -11.80 -13.91 24.00
C MET A 1 -11.88 -12.44 23.57
N ARG A 2 -13.07 -11.94 23.29
CA ARG A 2 -13.23 -10.51 23.00
C ARG A 2 -13.05 -9.69 24.28
N LYS A 3 -12.19 -8.67 24.18
CA LYS A 3 -12.11 -7.65 25.23
C LYS A 3 -12.76 -6.37 24.72
N TYR A 4 -13.66 -5.83 25.52
CA TYR A 4 -14.21 -4.50 25.23
C TYR A 4 -13.35 -3.46 25.92
N ILE A 5 -12.95 -2.43 25.15
CA ILE A 5 -12.17 -1.31 25.66
C ILE A 5 -13.01 -0.04 25.55
N ASP A 6 -12.77 0.91 26.42
CA ASP A 6 -13.50 2.18 26.48
C ASP A 6 -12.89 3.22 25.55
N LYS A 7 -12.72 2.83 24.26
CA LYS A 7 -12.15 3.65 23.18
C LYS A 7 -12.81 3.35 21.86
N THR A 8 -12.89 4.35 20.99
CA THR A 8 -13.29 4.15 19.61
C THR A 8 -12.17 3.44 18.81
N VAL A 9 -12.53 2.85 17.68
CA VAL A 9 -11.57 2.22 16.78
C VAL A 9 -10.52 3.25 16.30
N LEU A 10 -10.94 4.48 16.03
CA LEU A 10 -10.04 5.55 15.60
C LEU A 10 -9.03 5.91 16.71
N GLU A 11 -9.50 6.10 17.94
CA GLU A 11 -8.62 6.40 19.09
C GLU A 11 -7.60 5.29 19.32
N ALA A 12 -8.05 4.03 19.31
CA ALA A 12 -7.16 2.88 19.49
C ALA A 12 -6.15 2.75 18.33
N SER A 13 -6.56 3.06 17.12
CA SER A 13 -5.67 3.04 15.94
C SER A 13 -4.59 4.12 16.03
N ILE A 14 -4.96 5.34 16.42
CA ILE A 14 -4.01 6.46 16.59
C ILE A 14 -3.00 6.12 17.68
N GLU A 15 -3.43 5.61 18.83
CA GLU A 15 -2.53 5.21 19.92
C GLU A 15 -1.53 4.13 19.47
N ARG A 16 -1.99 3.16 18.69
CA ARG A 16 -1.11 2.12 18.15
C ARG A 16 -0.08 2.68 17.19
N ILE A 17 -0.48 3.60 16.34
CA ILE A 17 0.42 4.26 15.39
C ILE A 17 1.45 5.10 16.16
N GLU A 18 1.04 5.87 17.14
CA GLU A 18 1.95 6.62 18.01
C GLU A 18 2.97 5.69 18.68
N PHE A 19 2.54 4.55 19.20
CA PHE A 19 3.42 3.54 19.78
C PHE A 19 4.45 3.01 18.76
N ILE A 20 4.02 2.74 17.53
CA ILE A 20 4.92 2.28 16.46
C ILE A 20 5.98 3.35 16.16
N PHE A 21 5.58 4.61 16.00
CA PHE A 21 6.52 5.70 15.74
C PHE A 21 7.45 5.98 16.92
N ASP A 22 6.99 5.77 18.16
CA ASP A 22 7.82 5.92 19.36
C ASP A 22 8.91 4.85 19.47
N ASN A 23 8.67 3.65 18.95
CA ASN A 23 9.54 2.50 19.16
C ASN A 23 10.31 2.06 17.92
N PHE A 24 9.96 2.52 16.73
CA PHE A 24 10.60 2.11 15.48
C PHE A 24 11.03 3.34 14.66
N ASN A 25 12.25 3.27 14.13
CA ASN A 25 12.79 4.33 13.27
C ASN A 25 12.28 4.22 11.83
N ASP A 26 12.07 3.01 11.36
CA ASP A 26 11.53 2.73 10.03
C ASP A 26 10.09 2.25 10.15
N VAL A 27 9.18 2.96 9.48
CA VAL A 27 7.77 2.60 9.41
C VAL A 27 7.38 2.43 7.96
N MET A 28 6.80 1.28 7.63
CA MET A 28 6.31 0.98 6.29
C MET A 28 4.81 0.68 6.33
N VAL A 29 4.08 1.24 5.38
CA VAL A 29 2.65 1.00 5.18
C VAL A 29 2.48 0.27 3.85
N SER A 30 1.84 -0.89 3.88
CA SER A 30 1.42 -1.59 2.67
C SER A 30 0.04 -1.11 2.25
N VAL A 31 -0.10 -0.73 0.99
CA VAL A 31 -1.35 -0.21 0.43
C VAL A 31 -1.84 -1.06 -0.73
N SER A 32 -3.16 -1.19 -0.85
CA SER A 32 -3.82 -1.96 -1.90
C SER A 32 -4.85 -1.16 -2.69
N SER A 33 -4.96 0.14 -2.45
CA SER A 33 -6.01 1.05 -2.90
C SER A 33 -7.40 0.83 -2.28
N GLY A 34 -7.56 -0.17 -1.43
CA GLY A 34 -8.79 -0.38 -0.68
C GLY A 34 -9.01 0.71 0.37
N LYS A 35 -10.26 0.85 0.82
CA LYS A 35 -10.62 1.88 1.81
C LYS A 35 -9.82 1.76 3.11
N ASP A 36 -9.62 0.54 3.60
CA ASP A 36 -8.97 0.31 4.88
C ASP A 36 -7.47 0.65 4.83
N SER A 37 -6.77 0.20 3.79
CA SER A 37 -5.35 0.53 3.61
C SER A 37 -5.14 2.03 3.38
N THR A 38 -6.08 2.71 2.72
CA THR A 38 -6.05 4.15 2.51
C THR A 38 -6.21 4.90 3.84
N VAL A 39 -7.08 4.45 4.72
CA VAL A 39 -7.24 5.02 6.08
C VAL A 39 -5.95 4.87 6.87
N ILE A 40 -5.34 3.69 6.89
CA ILE A 40 -4.08 3.44 7.58
C ILE A 40 -2.95 4.31 7.01
N TYR A 41 -2.87 4.44 5.69
CA TYR A 41 -1.93 5.36 5.04
C TYR A 41 -2.09 6.78 5.55
N ASN A 42 -3.30 7.31 5.57
CA ASN A 42 -3.57 8.68 6.02
C ASN A 42 -3.24 8.89 7.50
N LEU A 43 -3.57 7.95 8.36
CA LEU A 43 -3.25 8.02 9.78
C LEU A 43 -1.74 7.99 10.02
N CYS A 44 -1.02 7.10 9.36
CA CYS A 44 0.44 7.02 9.45
C CYS A 44 1.12 8.26 8.86
N LEU A 45 0.62 8.78 7.73
CA LEU A 45 1.13 9.99 7.13
C LEU A 45 0.97 11.19 8.05
N ASN A 46 -0.20 11.36 8.66
CA ASN A 46 -0.46 12.43 9.61
C ASN A 46 0.51 12.39 10.79
N GLU A 47 0.77 11.21 11.33
CA GLU A 47 1.73 11.03 12.41
C GLU A 47 3.17 11.35 11.98
N ALA A 48 3.55 10.91 10.78
CA ALA A 48 4.85 11.23 10.21
C ALA A 48 5.05 12.74 10.03
N ILE A 49 4.04 13.44 9.53
CA ILE A 49 4.06 14.90 9.38
C ILE A 49 4.26 15.59 10.73
N LYS A 50 3.51 15.19 11.76
CA LYS A 50 3.64 15.75 13.11
C LYS A 50 5.05 15.60 13.68
N ARG A 51 5.71 14.49 13.36
CA ARG A 51 7.05 14.14 13.86
C ARG A 51 8.18 14.58 12.93
N ASN A 52 7.87 15.23 11.83
CA ASN A 52 8.83 15.59 10.78
C ASN A 52 9.62 14.37 10.29
N ARG A 53 8.91 13.26 10.08
CA ARG A 53 9.47 11.98 9.60
C ARG A 53 8.86 11.60 8.27
N LYS A 54 9.47 10.60 7.62
CA LYS A 54 8.94 9.98 6.40
C LYS A 54 8.51 8.55 6.68
N ILE A 55 7.48 8.09 5.95
CA ILE A 55 7.06 6.70 5.93
C ILE A 55 7.40 6.06 4.58
N LYS A 56 7.72 4.78 4.60
CA LYS A 56 7.80 3.98 3.39
C LYS A 56 6.40 3.50 3.04
N VAL A 57 6.00 3.65 1.79
CA VAL A 57 4.69 3.19 1.32
C VAL A 57 4.91 2.13 0.25
N PHE A 58 4.52 0.92 0.56
CA PHE A 58 4.71 -0.26 -0.29
C PHE A 58 3.44 -0.55 -1.09
N PHE A 59 3.60 -0.70 -2.39
CA PHE A 59 2.55 -1.16 -3.30
C PHE A 59 3.10 -2.23 -4.23
N LEU A 60 2.51 -3.43 -4.17
CA LEU A 60 2.77 -4.50 -5.11
C LEU A 60 1.78 -4.40 -6.26
N ASP A 61 2.27 -3.94 -7.38
CA ASP A 61 1.48 -3.72 -8.59
C ASP A 61 1.33 -5.04 -9.36
N GLN A 62 0.11 -5.45 -9.56
CA GLN A 62 -0.24 -6.70 -10.23
C GLN A 62 -0.47 -6.55 -11.74
N GLU A 63 -0.01 -5.46 -12.35
CA GLU A 63 -0.16 -5.13 -13.77
C GLU A 63 -1.60 -4.82 -14.17
N ALA A 64 -2.51 -5.77 -14.04
CA ALA A 64 -3.94 -5.62 -14.35
C ALA A 64 -4.69 -4.92 -13.22
N GLU A 65 -4.39 -3.64 -13.02
CA GLU A 65 -5.04 -2.79 -12.01
C GLU A 65 -6.03 -1.84 -12.67
N TYR A 66 -7.07 -1.44 -11.92
CA TYR A 66 -7.95 -0.38 -12.38
C TYR A 66 -7.19 0.94 -12.52
N GLN A 67 -7.53 1.73 -13.54
CA GLN A 67 -6.89 3.03 -13.75
C GLN A 67 -7.04 3.95 -12.53
N SER A 68 -8.19 3.91 -11.87
CA SER A 68 -8.43 4.67 -10.63
C SER A 68 -7.48 4.28 -9.49
N THR A 69 -7.13 3.00 -9.40
CA THR A 69 -6.14 2.50 -8.44
C THR A 69 -4.77 3.09 -8.73
N ILE A 70 -4.34 3.05 -9.98
CA ILE A 70 -3.04 3.58 -10.40
C ILE A 70 -2.96 5.09 -10.16
N ASP A 71 -4.02 5.83 -10.49
CA ASP A 71 -4.08 7.28 -10.27
C ASP A 71 -4.01 7.64 -8.77
N LEU A 72 -4.68 6.86 -7.92
CA LEU A 72 -4.59 7.03 -6.47
C LEU A 72 -3.18 6.74 -5.96
N MET A 73 -2.57 5.63 -6.40
CA MET A 73 -1.21 5.27 -6.01
C MET A 73 -0.19 6.34 -6.42
N ARG A 74 -0.32 6.90 -7.61
CA ARG A 74 0.53 8.01 -8.07
C ARG A 74 0.44 9.20 -7.12
N LYS A 75 -0.77 9.57 -6.69
CA LYS A 75 -0.97 10.67 -5.73
C LYS A 75 -0.36 10.37 -4.37
N MET A 76 -0.55 9.15 -3.88
CA MET A 76 -0.04 8.73 -2.56
C MET A 76 1.49 8.71 -2.53
N MET A 77 2.13 8.28 -3.61
CA MET A 77 3.58 8.09 -3.69
C MET A 77 4.39 9.37 -3.86
N ILE A 78 3.78 10.47 -4.31
CA ILE A 78 4.50 11.74 -4.54
C ILE A 78 4.52 12.67 -3.31
N HIS A 79 3.88 12.30 -2.22
CA HIS A 79 3.86 13.13 -1.01
C HIS A 79 5.28 13.31 -0.44
N PRO A 80 5.67 14.54 0.01
CA PRO A 80 7.03 14.80 0.52
C PRO A 80 7.45 13.92 1.70
N ASN A 81 6.50 13.45 2.52
CA ASN A 81 6.75 12.58 3.67
C ASN A 81 6.67 11.09 3.34
N VAL A 82 6.61 10.74 2.06
CA VAL A 82 6.52 9.36 1.58
C VAL A 82 7.80 8.97 0.84
N ILE A 83 8.34 7.81 1.21
CA ILE A 83 9.36 7.11 0.43
C ILE A 83 8.63 6.03 -0.36
N PRO A 84 8.49 6.18 -1.70
CA PRO A 84 7.71 5.24 -2.49
C PRO A 84 8.44 3.92 -2.69
N LEU A 85 7.70 2.82 -2.51
CA LEU A 85 8.14 1.46 -2.82
C LEU A 85 7.10 0.82 -3.74
N TRP A 86 7.13 1.18 -5.00
CA TRP A 86 6.24 0.66 -6.03
C TRP A 86 6.92 -0.50 -6.75
N TYR A 87 6.46 -1.71 -6.50
CA TYR A 87 7.05 -2.91 -7.07
C TYR A 87 6.25 -3.43 -8.26
N GLN A 88 6.90 -3.51 -9.40
CA GLN A 88 6.40 -4.07 -10.65
C GLN A 88 7.38 -5.17 -11.10
N VAL A 89 7.24 -6.33 -10.49
CA VAL A 89 8.14 -7.46 -10.65
C VAL A 89 7.41 -8.67 -11.21
N PRO A 90 8.07 -9.55 -11.96
CA PRO A 90 7.45 -10.77 -12.47
C PRO A 90 6.93 -11.64 -11.33
N ILE A 91 5.61 -11.87 -11.29
CA ILE A 91 4.97 -12.72 -10.29
C ILE A 91 3.86 -13.58 -10.92
N TYR A 92 3.72 -14.79 -10.41
CA TYR A 92 2.57 -15.65 -10.69
C TYR A 92 1.52 -15.48 -9.59
N MET A 93 0.27 -15.34 -10.02
CA MET A 93 -0.88 -15.17 -9.13
C MET A 93 -1.99 -16.13 -9.51
N THR A 94 -2.77 -16.56 -8.52
CA THR A 94 -3.98 -17.34 -8.78
C THR A 94 -5.04 -16.47 -9.44
N ASN A 95 -5.58 -16.93 -10.56
CA ASN A 95 -6.69 -16.29 -11.23
C ASN A 95 -8.01 -16.88 -10.73
N THR A 96 -8.71 -16.13 -9.89
CA THR A 96 -10.01 -16.57 -9.36
C THR A 96 -11.19 -16.25 -10.28
N ALA A 97 -10.94 -15.52 -11.37
CA ALA A 97 -11.97 -15.13 -12.33
C ALA A 97 -12.16 -16.16 -13.47
N SER A 98 -11.26 -17.11 -13.62
CA SER A 98 -11.30 -18.11 -14.70
C SER A 98 -10.98 -19.51 -14.18
N SER A 99 -11.77 -20.47 -14.59
CA SER A 99 -11.51 -21.89 -14.33
C SER A 99 -10.60 -22.54 -15.40
N ILE A 100 -10.35 -21.85 -16.50
CA ILE A 100 -9.51 -22.30 -17.60
C ILE A 100 -8.08 -21.79 -17.42
N ASP A 101 -7.92 -20.48 -17.23
CA ASP A 101 -6.63 -19.85 -16.96
C ASP A 101 -6.50 -19.61 -15.45
N THR A 102 -5.99 -20.62 -14.76
CA THR A 102 -5.92 -20.63 -13.30
C THR A 102 -4.80 -19.77 -12.72
N MET A 103 -3.84 -19.34 -13.53
CA MET A 103 -2.70 -18.55 -13.13
C MET A 103 -2.54 -17.32 -14.02
N LEU A 104 -2.17 -16.20 -13.39
CA LEU A 104 -1.78 -14.97 -14.08
C LEU A 104 -0.29 -14.73 -13.87
N TYR A 105 0.40 -14.30 -14.92
CA TYR A 105 1.79 -13.90 -14.86
C TYR A 105 1.89 -12.39 -15.08
N ALA A 106 2.03 -11.64 -13.99
CA ALA A 106 2.18 -10.19 -14.04
C ALA A 106 3.64 -9.81 -14.33
N TRP A 107 3.83 -8.75 -15.11
CA TRP A 107 5.14 -8.16 -15.43
C TRP A 107 6.17 -9.15 -16.00
N GLY A 108 5.69 -10.18 -16.71
CA GLY A 108 6.54 -11.22 -17.28
C GLY A 108 7.62 -10.66 -18.22
N GLU A 109 8.83 -11.18 -18.11
CA GLU A 109 9.92 -10.80 -19.01
C GLU A 109 9.62 -11.30 -20.43
N GLY A 110 9.76 -10.39 -21.41
CA GLY A 110 9.46 -10.67 -22.81
C GLY A 110 7.98 -10.69 -23.17
N GLU A 111 7.09 -10.46 -22.22
CA GLU A 111 5.66 -10.38 -22.44
C GLU A 111 5.23 -8.94 -22.82
N ASN A 112 4.08 -8.84 -23.49
CA ASN A 112 3.45 -7.55 -23.75
C ASN A 112 2.66 -7.11 -22.50
N TRP A 113 3.13 -6.10 -21.82
CA TRP A 113 2.45 -5.60 -20.64
C TRP A 113 1.22 -4.79 -21.00
N ILE A 114 0.20 -4.82 -20.12
CA ILE A 114 -1.05 -4.08 -20.28
C ILE A 114 -0.80 -2.57 -20.27
N ARG A 115 0.19 -2.12 -19.51
CA ARG A 115 0.63 -0.73 -19.44
C ARG A 115 2.14 -0.68 -19.19
N PRO A 116 2.80 0.46 -19.48
CA PRO A 116 4.23 0.61 -19.16
C PRO A 116 4.46 0.61 -17.65
N LYS A 117 5.69 0.23 -17.25
CA LYS A 117 6.12 0.37 -15.86
C LYS A 117 6.21 1.83 -15.45
N GLU A 118 5.99 2.08 -14.17
CA GLU A 118 6.15 3.41 -13.59
C GLU A 118 7.63 3.75 -13.43
N ASP A 119 7.99 5.03 -13.60
CA ASP A 119 9.37 5.47 -13.49
C ASP A 119 9.95 5.30 -12.07
N ILE A 120 9.07 5.28 -11.07
CA ILE A 120 9.44 5.09 -9.65
C ILE A 120 9.46 3.63 -9.21
N SER A 121 9.13 2.71 -10.09
CA SER A 121 9.10 1.28 -9.77
C SER A 121 10.50 0.63 -9.71
#